data_04fead0d6ed2d64e9ec0472ba3b6eece
#
_entry.id   04fead0d6ed2d64e9ec0472ba3b6eece
#
_cell.length_a   1.000
_cell.length_b   1.000
_cell.length_c   1.000
_cell.angle_alpha   90.00
_cell.angle_beta   90.00
_cell.angle_gamma   90.00
#
_symmetry.space_group_name_H-M   'P 1'
#
loop_
_entity.id
_entity.type
_entity.pdbx_description
1 polymer ?
#
loop_
_entity_poly.entity_id
_entity_poly.type
_entity_poly.pdbx_seq_one_letter_code
_entity_poly.pdbx_strand_id
1 'polypeptide(L)'
;EAASDNGFTVDIVGFNEELEKQKNRARNARSNEQSMNIQNEEYLNFKRKSEFVGYTTLEQESTVIGLFKDGKKVNKANGLLFVVLEKTPFYAEMGGQAGDQGIFTYKGQNFDVLDTFKLPNGQHAHSVDFKNQEISVDDIVLACVNTDYRLAVSQNHSATHLLNQALREVLGQHVVQHGSQVTKENLRFDFNHYQNLTVEEILKVEKIVLDAIKKGYEVKTIETSLENAKKLGAQALFGEKYGDVVRLVDM
;
A
#
# COMPACT_ATOMS: atom_id res chain seq x y z
N GLU A 1 22.87 16.53 22.31
CA GLU A 1 24.13 17.17 21.86
C GLU A 1 23.85 18.61 21.39
N ALA A 2 23.15 18.87 20.28
CA ALA A 2 22.94 20.23 19.76
C ALA A 2 22.29 21.22 20.75
N ALA A 3 21.36 20.75 21.58
CA ALA A 3 20.76 21.60 22.61
C ALA A 3 21.76 21.95 23.73
N SER A 4 22.55 20.97 24.17
CA SER A 4 23.59 21.13 25.18
C SER A 4 24.70 22.09 24.72
N ASP A 5 25.10 21.99 23.46
CA ASP A 5 26.10 22.85 22.83
C ASP A 5 25.65 24.32 22.74
N ASN A 6 24.35 24.57 22.76
CA ASN A 6 23.75 25.90 22.77
C ASN A 6 23.26 26.34 24.16
N GLY A 7 23.64 25.62 25.22
CA GLY A 7 23.32 25.98 26.62
C GLY A 7 21.87 25.69 27.04
N PHE A 8 21.15 24.88 26.29
CA PHE A 8 19.80 24.45 26.63
C PHE A 8 19.78 23.10 27.32
N THR A 9 18.91 22.93 28.29
CA THR A 9 18.60 21.61 28.88
C THR A 9 17.33 21.06 28.25
N VAL A 10 17.37 19.76 27.93
CA VAL A 10 16.21 19.04 27.36
C VAL A 10 15.56 18.22 28.45
N ASP A 11 14.25 18.39 28.65
CA ASP A 11 13.45 17.48 29.48
C ASP A 11 13.22 16.17 28.75
N ILE A 12 14.18 15.24 28.94
CA ILE A 12 14.13 13.91 28.32
C ILE A 12 12.97 13.07 28.88
N VAL A 13 12.61 13.27 30.15
CA VAL A 13 11.51 12.53 30.80
C VAL A 13 10.19 12.94 30.18
N GLY A 14 9.90 14.23 30.13
CA GLY A 14 8.68 14.77 29.49
C GLY A 14 8.62 14.44 28.01
N PHE A 15 9.76 14.48 27.30
CA PHE A 15 9.82 14.05 25.89
C PHE A 15 9.42 12.59 25.72
N ASN A 16 9.96 11.68 26.52
CA ASN A 16 9.63 10.26 26.45
C ASN A 16 8.17 9.98 26.80
N GLU A 17 7.60 10.70 27.79
CA GLU A 17 6.18 10.58 28.14
C GLU A 17 5.28 11.02 26.96
N GLU A 18 5.57 12.15 26.33
CA GLU A 18 4.80 12.63 25.17
C GLU A 18 4.98 11.70 23.95
N LEU A 19 6.18 11.16 23.74
CA LEU A 19 6.44 10.18 22.70
C LEU A 19 5.63 8.90 22.90
N GLU A 20 5.53 8.40 24.15
CA GLU A 20 4.69 7.23 24.44
C GLU A 20 3.18 7.54 24.26
N LYS A 21 2.73 8.74 24.65
CA LYS A 21 1.36 9.17 24.39
C LYS A 21 1.07 9.23 22.88
N GLN A 22 2.02 9.73 22.08
CA GLN A 22 1.90 9.77 20.62
C GLN A 22 1.85 8.35 20.01
N LYS A 23 2.75 7.45 20.46
CA LYS A 23 2.74 6.05 20.01
C LYS A 23 1.43 5.36 20.33
N ASN A 24 0.89 5.59 21.53
CA ASN A 24 -0.40 5.02 21.94
C ASN A 24 -1.57 5.60 21.12
N ARG A 25 -1.57 6.91 20.85
CA ARG A 25 -2.56 7.52 19.93
C ARG A 25 -2.47 6.93 18.52
N ALA A 26 -1.26 6.77 18.00
CA ALA A 26 -1.04 6.15 16.69
C ALA A 26 -1.45 4.67 16.64
N ARG A 27 -1.22 3.91 17.73
CA ARG A 27 -1.70 2.53 17.86
C ARG A 27 -3.22 2.45 17.91
N ASN A 28 -3.88 3.34 18.64
CA ASN A 28 -5.33 3.38 18.77
C ASN A 28 -6.03 3.90 17.51
N ALA A 29 -5.36 4.73 16.71
CA ALA A 29 -5.87 5.24 15.44
C ALA A 29 -5.72 4.24 14.29
N ARG A 30 -4.76 3.29 14.37
CA ARG A 30 -4.75 2.13 13.50
C ARG A 30 -5.87 1.21 13.96
N SER A 31 -6.90 1.03 13.13
CA SER A 31 -7.99 0.10 13.45
C SER A 31 -7.38 -1.21 13.95
N ASN A 32 -7.82 -1.66 15.12
CA ASN A 32 -7.28 -2.84 15.80
C ASN A 32 -7.29 -4.12 14.93
N GLU A 33 -8.11 -4.17 13.89
CA GLU A 33 -8.29 -5.33 13.03
C GLU A 33 -7.08 -5.62 12.12
N GLN A 34 -6.50 -4.62 11.47
CA GLN A 34 -5.36 -4.87 10.55
C GLN A 34 -4.08 -5.24 11.29
N SER A 35 -3.82 -4.63 12.44
CA SER A 35 -2.61 -4.91 13.24
C SER A 35 -2.67 -6.26 13.98
N MET A 36 -3.84 -6.70 14.42
CA MET A 36 -4.05 -8.03 15.02
C MET A 36 -3.96 -9.15 13.97
N ASN A 37 -4.39 -8.89 12.74
CA ASN A 37 -4.37 -9.87 11.67
C ASN A 37 -2.93 -10.30 11.28
N ILE A 38 -1.95 -9.40 11.35
CA ILE A 38 -0.56 -9.70 10.98
C ILE A 38 0.13 -10.65 11.98
N GLN A 39 -0.29 -10.71 13.25
CA GLN A 39 0.31 -11.55 14.29
C GLN A 39 -0.46 -12.87 14.53
N ASN A 40 -1.49 -13.16 13.76
CA ASN A 40 -2.28 -14.36 13.92
C ASN A 40 -1.48 -15.60 13.44
N GLU A 41 -1.36 -16.60 14.31
CA GLU A 41 -0.63 -17.85 14.03
C GLU A 41 -1.18 -18.60 12.80
N GLU A 42 -2.48 -18.55 12.55
CA GLU A 42 -3.11 -19.17 11.39
C GLU A 42 -2.62 -18.57 10.07
N TYR A 43 -2.42 -17.23 10.03
CA TYR A 43 -1.85 -16.56 8.87
C TYR A 43 -0.35 -16.82 8.73
N LEU A 44 0.40 -16.84 9.83
CA LEU A 44 1.83 -17.17 9.85
C LEU A 44 2.09 -18.61 9.37
N ASN A 45 1.17 -19.53 9.68
CA ASN A 45 1.28 -20.94 9.29
C ASN A 45 0.76 -21.23 7.88
N PHE A 46 0.08 -20.28 7.23
CA PHE A 46 -0.41 -20.46 5.87
C PHE A 46 0.72 -20.29 4.85
N LYS A 47 1.18 -21.41 4.23
CA LYS A 47 2.36 -21.45 3.35
C LYS A 47 2.03 -21.64 1.86
N ARG A 48 0.75 -21.85 1.48
CA ARG A 48 0.38 -21.97 0.05
C ARG A 48 0.72 -20.66 -0.66
N LYS A 49 1.34 -20.75 -1.84
CA LYS A 49 1.71 -19.58 -2.63
C LYS A 49 0.49 -19.01 -3.35
N SER A 50 0.43 -17.70 -3.43
CA SER A 50 -0.51 -16.93 -4.22
C SER A 50 0.27 -16.09 -5.22
N GLU A 51 -0.13 -16.12 -6.49
CA GLU A 51 0.51 -15.37 -7.58
C GLU A 51 -0.28 -14.09 -7.86
N PHE A 52 0.40 -12.94 -7.87
CA PHE A 52 -0.21 -11.68 -8.29
C PHE A 52 -0.04 -11.50 -9.81
N VAL A 53 -1.17 -11.41 -10.53
CA VAL A 53 -1.22 -11.24 -11.99
C VAL A 53 -1.78 -9.87 -12.42
N GLY A 54 -2.08 -9.00 -11.47
CA GLY A 54 -2.79 -7.73 -11.67
C GLY A 54 -2.00 -6.64 -12.40
N TYR A 55 -0.76 -6.91 -12.84
CA TYR A 55 -0.05 -6.04 -13.77
C TYR A 55 -0.43 -6.32 -15.24
N THR A 56 -0.95 -7.50 -15.54
CA THR A 56 -1.26 -7.94 -16.90
C THR A 56 -2.75 -8.12 -17.15
N THR A 57 -3.53 -8.42 -16.12
CA THR A 57 -4.98 -8.61 -16.21
C THR A 57 -5.71 -8.04 -15.00
N LEU A 58 -6.94 -7.57 -15.20
CA LEU A 58 -7.84 -7.14 -14.13
C LEU A 58 -8.95 -8.16 -13.85
N GLU A 59 -8.94 -9.28 -14.57
CA GLU A 59 -9.89 -10.38 -14.41
C GLU A 59 -9.15 -11.71 -14.45
N GLN A 60 -9.47 -12.61 -13.51
CA GLN A 60 -8.84 -13.91 -13.39
C GLN A 60 -9.80 -14.93 -12.78
N GLU A 61 -10.04 -16.03 -13.48
CA GLU A 61 -10.62 -17.22 -12.87
C GLU A 61 -9.55 -17.92 -12.01
N SER A 62 -9.87 -18.21 -10.76
CA SER A 62 -8.88 -18.72 -9.82
C SER A 62 -9.48 -19.62 -8.75
N THR A 63 -8.66 -20.55 -8.28
CA THR A 63 -8.99 -21.47 -7.20
C THR A 63 -8.80 -20.80 -5.83
N VAL A 64 -9.76 -20.99 -4.94
CA VAL A 64 -9.66 -20.62 -3.53
C VAL A 64 -8.69 -21.55 -2.83
N ILE A 65 -7.55 -21.04 -2.39
CA ILE A 65 -6.52 -21.85 -1.71
C ILE A 65 -6.53 -21.69 -0.20
N GLY A 66 -7.22 -20.70 0.33
CA GLY A 66 -7.36 -20.47 1.76
C GLY A 66 -8.59 -19.66 2.09
N LEU A 67 -9.24 -20.02 3.18
CA LEU A 67 -10.36 -19.30 3.78
C LEU A 67 -10.08 -19.06 5.25
N PHE A 68 -10.39 -17.84 5.72
CA PHE A 68 -10.27 -17.49 7.13
C PHE A 68 -11.52 -16.76 7.58
N LYS A 69 -12.05 -17.19 8.73
CA LYS A 69 -13.19 -16.59 9.41
C LYS A 69 -12.82 -16.31 10.86
N ASP A 70 -13.04 -15.07 11.30
CA ASP A 70 -12.70 -14.63 12.66
C ASP A 70 -11.27 -14.99 13.09
N GLY A 71 -10.30 -14.82 12.13
CA GLY A 71 -8.89 -15.12 12.35
C GLY A 71 -8.52 -16.61 12.34
N LYS A 72 -9.45 -17.53 12.11
CA LYS A 72 -9.19 -18.98 12.04
C LYS A 72 -9.29 -19.49 10.61
N LYS A 73 -8.36 -20.37 10.24
CA LYS A 73 -8.43 -21.08 8.97
C LYS A 73 -9.61 -22.07 8.99
N VAL A 74 -10.39 -22.04 7.91
CA VAL A 74 -11.55 -22.91 7.72
C VAL A 74 -11.51 -23.57 6.35
N ASN A 75 -12.18 -24.71 6.16
CA ASN A 75 -12.28 -25.36 4.86
C ASN A 75 -13.49 -24.89 4.08
N LYS A 76 -14.54 -24.43 4.77
CA LYS A 76 -15.75 -23.87 4.18
C LYS A 76 -16.42 -22.92 5.17
N ALA A 77 -17.04 -21.87 4.67
CA ALA A 77 -17.78 -20.90 5.47
C ALA A 77 -18.66 -20.01 4.59
N ASN A 78 -19.43 -19.14 5.24
CA ASN A 78 -20.21 -18.05 4.65
C ASN A 78 -20.04 -16.75 5.46
N GLY A 79 -20.66 -15.67 5.03
CA GLY A 79 -20.55 -14.34 5.65
C GLY A 79 -19.24 -13.66 5.29
N LEU A 80 -18.74 -12.78 6.17
CA LEU A 80 -17.49 -12.06 5.96
C LEU A 80 -16.30 -13.00 6.16
N LEU A 81 -15.47 -13.12 5.12
CA LEU A 81 -14.32 -14.02 5.06
C LEU A 81 -13.09 -13.29 4.52
N PHE A 82 -11.92 -13.77 4.89
CA PHE A 82 -10.69 -13.49 4.14
C PHE A 82 -10.38 -14.69 3.23
N VAL A 83 -10.31 -14.41 1.95
CA VAL A 83 -10.14 -15.39 0.88
C VAL A 83 -8.78 -15.23 0.24
N VAL A 84 -8.02 -16.32 0.12
CA VAL A 84 -6.76 -16.34 -0.62
C VAL A 84 -6.95 -17.16 -1.89
N LEU A 85 -6.58 -16.57 -3.03
CA LEU A 85 -6.63 -17.20 -4.34
C LEU A 85 -5.26 -17.71 -4.78
N GLU A 86 -5.23 -18.75 -5.59
CA GLU A 86 -4.01 -19.24 -6.22
C GLU A 86 -3.37 -18.18 -7.12
N LYS A 87 -4.21 -17.53 -7.95
CA LYS A 87 -3.83 -16.36 -8.76
C LYS A 87 -4.80 -15.24 -8.50
N THR A 88 -4.30 -14.01 -8.35
CA THR A 88 -5.17 -12.87 -8.11
C THR A 88 -4.76 -11.65 -8.92
N PRO A 89 -5.74 -10.94 -9.54
CA PRO A 89 -5.49 -9.65 -10.17
C PRO A 89 -5.54 -8.47 -9.17
N PHE A 90 -5.94 -8.73 -7.90
CA PHE A 90 -6.10 -7.71 -6.88
C PHE A 90 -4.77 -7.33 -6.23
N TYR A 91 -4.42 -6.05 -6.29
CA TYR A 91 -3.27 -5.48 -5.59
C TYR A 91 -3.57 -5.40 -4.09
N ALA A 92 -2.70 -5.98 -3.29
CA ALA A 92 -2.82 -5.88 -1.83
C ALA A 92 -2.20 -4.59 -1.31
N GLU A 93 -2.79 -4.01 -0.27
CA GLU A 93 -2.25 -2.82 0.40
C GLU A 93 -0.76 -2.99 0.70
N MET A 94 0.04 -2.08 0.17
CA MET A 94 1.49 -2.06 0.33
C MET A 94 2.06 -0.69 -0.02
N GLY A 95 3.11 -0.27 0.69
CA GLY A 95 3.82 0.99 0.40
C GLY A 95 2.96 2.24 0.53
N GLY A 96 1.91 2.19 1.36
CA GLY A 96 0.96 3.29 1.53
C GLY A 96 -0.16 3.35 0.49
N GLN A 97 -0.13 2.51 -0.56
CA GLN A 97 -1.22 2.40 -1.51
C GLN A 97 -2.31 1.48 -0.98
N ALA A 98 -3.56 1.94 -1.01
CA ALA A 98 -4.74 1.15 -0.66
C ALA A 98 -4.87 -0.12 -1.51
N GLY A 99 -5.38 -1.19 -0.91
CA GLY A 99 -5.70 -2.43 -1.59
C GLY A 99 -6.85 -2.25 -2.59
N ASP A 100 -6.88 -3.12 -3.59
CA ASP A 100 -7.94 -3.09 -4.58
C ASP A 100 -9.27 -3.56 -4.01
N GLN A 101 -10.31 -3.01 -4.62
CA GLN A 101 -11.69 -3.42 -4.48
C GLN A 101 -12.22 -3.99 -5.79
N GLY A 102 -13.31 -4.75 -5.73
CA GLY A 102 -13.92 -5.31 -6.92
C GLY A 102 -14.98 -6.35 -6.60
N ILE A 103 -15.05 -7.41 -7.40
CA ILE A 103 -16.11 -8.42 -7.31
C ILE A 103 -15.51 -9.82 -7.47
N PHE A 104 -16.00 -10.76 -6.66
CA PHE A 104 -15.89 -12.19 -6.93
C PHE A 104 -17.23 -12.70 -7.47
N THR A 105 -17.22 -13.32 -8.64
CA THR A 105 -18.38 -14.05 -9.15
C THR A 105 -18.23 -15.53 -8.79
N TYR A 106 -19.20 -16.07 -8.05
CA TYR A 106 -19.24 -17.44 -7.62
C TYR A 106 -20.65 -18.02 -7.77
N LYS A 107 -20.80 -19.15 -8.47
CA LYS A 107 -22.10 -19.79 -8.78
C LYS A 107 -23.12 -18.82 -9.38
N GLY A 108 -22.66 -17.92 -10.25
CA GLY A 108 -23.52 -16.94 -10.92
C GLY A 108 -23.97 -15.76 -10.06
N GLN A 109 -23.43 -15.59 -8.85
CA GLN A 109 -23.71 -14.47 -7.97
C GLN A 109 -22.44 -13.64 -7.76
N ASN A 110 -22.62 -12.32 -7.59
CA ASN A 110 -21.55 -11.38 -7.34
C ASN A 110 -21.43 -11.05 -5.85
N PHE A 111 -20.19 -11.03 -5.36
CA PHE A 111 -19.83 -10.72 -3.98
C PHE A 111 -18.77 -9.64 -3.98
N ASP A 112 -19.00 -8.57 -3.24
CA ASP A 112 -18.08 -7.44 -3.18
C ASP A 112 -16.78 -7.80 -2.47
N VAL A 113 -15.64 -7.53 -3.10
CA VAL A 113 -14.34 -7.50 -2.48
C VAL A 113 -14.14 -6.11 -1.89
N LEU A 114 -14.23 -6.04 -0.56
CA LEU A 114 -14.23 -4.77 0.17
C LEU A 114 -12.84 -4.19 0.33
N ASP A 115 -11.83 -5.06 0.42
CA ASP A 115 -10.42 -4.68 0.61
C ASP A 115 -9.51 -5.87 0.25
N THR A 116 -8.24 -5.56 -0.06
CA THR A 116 -7.20 -6.56 -0.34
C THR A 116 -5.92 -6.20 0.41
N PHE A 117 -5.42 -7.09 1.24
CA PHE A 117 -4.24 -6.88 2.08
C PHE A 117 -3.26 -8.06 2.01
N LYS A 118 -2.01 -7.84 2.46
CA LYS A 118 -0.98 -8.90 2.48
C LYS A 118 -1.01 -9.68 3.77
N LEU A 119 -1.00 -11.02 3.65
CA LEU A 119 -0.68 -11.91 4.77
C LEU A 119 0.85 -11.93 5.02
N PRO A 120 1.28 -12.37 6.22
CA PRO A 120 2.71 -12.35 6.61
C PRO A 120 3.64 -13.10 5.65
N ASN A 121 3.16 -14.12 4.95
CA ASN A 121 3.94 -14.88 3.97
C ASN A 121 3.78 -14.36 2.53
N GLY A 122 3.22 -13.16 2.35
CA GLY A 122 3.15 -12.46 1.07
C GLY A 122 1.90 -12.75 0.22
N GLN A 123 1.01 -13.65 0.66
CA GLN A 123 -0.25 -13.92 -0.04
C GLN A 123 -1.17 -12.69 0.01
N HIS A 124 -1.97 -12.50 -1.04
CA HIS A 124 -3.03 -11.50 -1.08
C HIS A 124 -4.32 -12.10 -0.52
N ALA A 125 -4.84 -11.51 0.56
CA ALA A 125 -6.09 -11.89 1.18
C ALA A 125 -7.16 -10.84 0.84
N HIS A 126 -8.32 -11.32 0.40
CA HIS A 126 -9.45 -10.53 -0.04
C HIS A 126 -10.53 -10.56 1.03
N SER A 127 -10.97 -9.41 1.52
CA SER A 127 -12.10 -9.28 2.44
C SER A 127 -13.40 -9.33 1.62
N VAL A 128 -14.16 -10.42 1.75
CA VAL A 128 -15.38 -10.67 0.95
C VAL A 128 -16.52 -11.10 1.86
N ASP A 129 -17.69 -10.48 1.69
CA ASP A 129 -18.92 -10.91 2.37
C ASP A 129 -19.78 -11.80 1.46
N PHE A 130 -19.70 -13.11 1.67
CA PHE A 130 -20.51 -14.10 0.96
C PHE A 130 -21.95 -14.20 1.48
N LYS A 131 -22.33 -13.40 2.46
CA LYS A 131 -23.68 -13.42 3.07
C LYS A 131 -24.06 -14.84 3.49
N ASN A 132 -25.11 -15.39 2.91
CA ASN A 132 -25.59 -16.76 3.19
C ASN A 132 -25.03 -17.82 2.25
N GLN A 133 -24.23 -17.43 1.23
CA GLN A 133 -23.64 -18.36 0.27
C GLN A 133 -22.41 -19.03 0.91
N GLU A 134 -22.44 -20.34 1.04
CA GLU A 134 -21.26 -21.11 1.49
C GLU A 134 -20.27 -21.27 0.34
N ILE A 135 -18.98 -21.00 0.62
CA ILE A 135 -17.83 -21.21 -0.25
C ILE A 135 -16.82 -22.14 0.45
N SER A 136 -16.11 -22.94 -0.33
CA SER A 136 -15.14 -23.93 0.16
C SER A 136 -13.75 -23.67 -0.43
N VAL A 137 -12.73 -24.16 0.25
CA VAL A 137 -11.40 -24.32 -0.35
C VAL A 137 -11.53 -25.26 -1.56
N ASP A 138 -10.74 -24.99 -2.60
CA ASP A 138 -10.75 -25.61 -3.92
C ASP A 138 -11.95 -25.23 -4.82
N ASP A 139 -12.88 -24.40 -4.36
CA ASP A 139 -13.87 -23.76 -5.24
C ASP A 139 -13.19 -22.76 -6.19
N ILE A 140 -13.84 -22.55 -7.34
CA ILE A 140 -13.37 -21.61 -8.37
C ILE A 140 -14.23 -20.35 -8.32
N VAL A 141 -13.59 -19.19 -8.35
CA VAL A 141 -14.24 -17.87 -8.46
C VAL A 141 -13.65 -17.11 -9.65
N LEU A 142 -14.47 -16.27 -10.27
CA LEU A 142 -13.99 -15.26 -11.19
C LEU A 142 -13.74 -13.96 -10.39
N ALA A 143 -12.50 -13.54 -10.34
CA ALA A 143 -12.02 -12.38 -9.58
C ALA A 143 -11.86 -11.18 -10.54
N CYS A 144 -12.67 -10.13 -10.37
CA CYS A 144 -12.69 -8.95 -11.23
C CYS A 144 -12.39 -7.69 -10.40
N VAL A 145 -11.30 -7.01 -10.71
CA VAL A 145 -10.91 -5.74 -10.07
C VAL A 145 -11.82 -4.61 -10.56
N ASN A 146 -12.21 -3.72 -9.66
CA ASN A 146 -12.87 -2.48 -10.05
C ASN A 146 -11.88 -1.56 -10.80
N THR A 147 -12.07 -1.46 -12.10
CA THR A 147 -11.16 -0.75 -13.01
C THR A 147 -11.07 0.74 -12.68
N ASP A 148 -12.20 1.38 -12.38
CA ASP A 148 -12.22 2.82 -12.07
C ASP A 148 -11.53 3.12 -10.76
N TYR A 149 -11.73 2.24 -9.75
CA TYR A 149 -11.03 2.33 -8.47
C TYR A 149 -9.52 2.20 -8.65
N ARG A 150 -9.06 1.13 -9.34
CA ARG A 150 -7.65 0.89 -9.63
C ARG A 150 -7.02 2.06 -10.38
N LEU A 151 -7.71 2.59 -11.39
CA LEU A 151 -7.23 3.72 -12.18
C LEU A 151 -7.04 4.96 -11.31
N ALA A 152 -8.03 5.32 -10.49
CA ALA A 152 -7.94 6.49 -9.59
C ALA A 152 -6.80 6.35 -8.58
N VAL A 153 -6.64 5.17 -7.96
CA VAL A 153 -5.52 4.89 -7.04
C VAL A 153 -4.18 4.99 -7.78
N SER A 154 -4.07 4.44 -8.98
CA SER A 154 -2.83 4.48 -9.79
C SER A 154 -2.45 5.90 -10.18
N GLN A 155 -3.42 6.74 -10.53
CA GLN A 155 -3.21 8.15 -10.83
C GLN A 155 -2.68 8.91 -9.61
N ASN A 156 -3.29 8.71 -8.44
CA ASN A 156 -2.83 9.31 -7.20
C ASN A 156 -1.44 8.80 -6.78
N HIS A 157 -1.13 7.54 -7.05
CA HIS A 157 0.22 7.00 -6.81
C HIS A 157 1.27 7.70 -7.71
N SER A 158 1.02 7.82 -9.00
CA SER A 158 1.88 8.58 -9.91
C SER A 158 2.02 10.04 -9.49
N ALA A 159 0.91 10.69 -9.10
CA ALA A 159 0.92 12.06 -8.57
C ALA A 159 1.78 12.20 -7.32
N THR A 160 1.84 11.17 -6.46
CA THR A 160 2.72 11.15 -5.27
C THR A 160 4.20 11.23 -5.66
N HIS A 161 4.62 10.53 -6.71
CA HIS A 161 5.99 10.59 -7.21
C HIS A 161 6.31 11.94 -7.85
N LEU A 162 5.39 12.51 -8.63
CA LEU A 162 5.54 13.85 -9.19
C LEU A 162 5.63 14.91 -8.10
N LEU A 163 4.81 14.79 -7.04
CA LEU A 163 4.86 15.67 -5.88
C LEU A 163 6.21 15.59 -5.15
N ASN A 164 6.73 14.38 -4.91
CA ASN A 164 8.04 14.21 -4.30
C ASN A 164 9.14 14.90 -5.10
N GLN A 165 9.14 14.70 -6.43
CA GLN A 165 10.13 15.35 -7.30
C GLN A 165 10.00 16.87 -7.28
N ALA A 166 8.78 17.40 -7.39
CA ALA A 166 8.52 18.85 -7.37
C ALA A 166 8.95 19.49 -6.03
N LEU A 167 8.67 18.83 -4.91
CA LEU A 167 9.13 19.29 -3.59
C LEU A 167 10.66 19.36 -3.50
N ARG A 168 11.36 18.37 -4.04
CA ARG A 168 12.83 18.35 -4.08
C ARG A 168 13.42 19.43 -4.98
N GLU A 169 12.76 19.74 -6.09
CA GLU A 169 13.18 20.83 -6.99
C GLU A 169 13.01 22.21 -6.37
N VAL A 170 11.90 22.44 -5.65
CA VAL A 170 11.57 23.75 -5.08
C VAL A 170 12.25 23.97 -3.73
N LEU A 171 12.25 22.97 -2.86
CA LEU A 171 12.72 23.10 -1.47
C LEU A 171 14.16 22.61 -1.28
N GLY A 172 14.66 21.73 -2.15
CA GLY A 172 16.02 21.20 -2.12
C GLY A 172 16.09 19.69 -1.86
N GLN A 173 17.30 19.15 -2.07
CA GLN A 173 17.58 17.70 -2.01
C GLN A 173 17.47 17.08 -0.61
N HIS A 174 17.33 17.89 0.45
CA HIS A 174 17.08 17.41 1.80
C HIS A 174 15.68 16.84 2.02
N VAL A 175 14.74 17.12 1.10
CA VAL A 175 13.39 16.56 1.17
C VAL A 175 13.45 15.04 0.98
N VAL A 176 13.02 14.32 2.01
CA VAL A 176 12.95 12.85 2.05
C VAL A 176 11.58 12.45 2.51
N GLN A 177 11.01 11.46 1.85
CA GLN A 177 9.73 10.85 2.24
C GLN A 177 9.85 10.13 3.58
N HIS A 178 8.94 10.41 4.50
CA HIS A 178 8.78 9.73 5.78
C HIS A 178 7.54 8.82 5.82
N GLY A 179 6.56 9.08 4.96
CA GLY A 179 5.36 8.28 4.83
C GLY A 179 4.55 8.73 3.62
N SER A 180 3.64 7.86 3.19
CA SER A 180 2.62 8.18 2.19
C SER A 180 1.35 7.39 2.43
N GLN A 181 0.25 7.92 1.96
CA GLN A 181 -1.02 7.22 1.87
C GLN A 181 -1.66 7.59 0.53
N VAL A 182 -2.08 6.59 -0.22
CA VAL A 182 -2.67 6.75 -1.55
C VAL A 182 -3.98 6.00 -1.60
N THR A 183 -5.09 6.74 -1.77
CA THR A 183 -6.44 6.21 -1.94
C THR A 183 -7.01 6.64 -3.28
N LYS A 184 -8.22 6.25 -3.60
CA LYS A 184 -8.89 6.73 -4.83
C LYS A 184 -9.28 8.20 -4.75
N GLU A 185 -9.50 8.74 -3.53
CA GLU A 185 -9.95 10.12 -3.31
C GLU A 185 -8.81 11.11 -3.19
N ASN A 186 -7.69 10.68 -2.58
CA ASN A 186 -6.59 11.57 -2.24
C ASN A 186 -5.26 10.84 -2.06
N LEU A 187 -4.21 11.63 -1.95
CA LEU A 187 -2.90 11.21 -1.48
C LEU A 187 -2.47 12.04 -0.28
N ARG A 188 -1.70 11.45 0.62
CA ARG A 188 -0.94 12.14 1.67
C ARG A 188 0.53 11.81 1.47
N PHE A 189 1.36 12.83 1.61
CA PHE A 189 2.82 12.68 1.50
C PHE A 189 3.48 13.38 2.69
N ASP A 190 4.11 12.61 3.56
CA ASP A 190 4.80 13.09 4.75
C ASP A 190 6.29 13.21 4.44
N PHE A 191 6.86 14.39 4.65
CA PHE A 191 8.26 14.68 4.35
C PHE A 191 8.90 15.61 5.38
N ASN A 192 10.23 15.63 5.46
CA ASN A 192 10.96 16.55 6.32
C ASN A 192 11.18 17.89 5.63
N HIS A 193 10.98 18.95 6.39
CA HIS A 193 11.38 20.30 6.00
C HIS A 193 11.61 21.16 7.25
N TYR A 194 12.45 22.18 7.14
CA TYR A 194 12.90 22.99 8.30
C TYR A 194 11.89 24.03 8.75
N GLN A 195 10.94 24.39 7.89
CA GLN A 195 9.95 25.44 8.14
C GLN A 195 8.65 25.16 7.39
N ASN A 196 7.62 25.93 7.69
CA ASN A 196 6.37 25.89 6.91
C ASN A 196 6.64 26.38 5.47
N LEU A 197 6.00 25.76 4.50
CA LEU A 197 6.06 26.20 3.12
C LEU A 197 5.41 27.57 2.96
N THR A 198 6.05 28.43 2.19
CA THR A 198 5.46 29.70 1.76
C THR A 198 4.42 29.46 0.66
N VAL A 199 3.52 30.41 0.48
CA VAL A 199 2.53 30.37 -0.61
C VAL A 199 3.21 30.28 -1.98
N GLU A 200 4.32 30.97 -2.16
CA GLU A 200 5.09 30.95 -3.41
C GLU A 200 5.68 29.56 -3.70
N GLU A 201 6.21 28.89 -2.69
CA GLU A 201 6.74 27.53 -2.81
C GLU A 201 5.65 26.54 -3.16
N ILE A 202 4.48 26.63 -2.50
CA ILE A 202 3.31 25.80 -2.79
C ILE A 202 2.87 25.98 -4.25
N LEU A 203 2.73 27.21 -4.72
CA LEU A 203 2.34 27.51 -6.10
C LEU A 203 3.35 27.00 -7.13
N LYS A 204 4.67 27.06 -6.81
CA LYS A 204 5.71 26.49 -7.69
C LYS A 204 5.61 24.97 -7.77
N VAL A 205 5.44 24.30 -6.61
CA VAL A 205 5.25 22.83 -6.56
C VAL A 205 4.01 22.42 -7.35
N GLU A 206 2.88 23.09 -7.11
CA GLU A 206 1.64 22.84 -7.84
C GLU A 206 1.82 22.98 -9.35
N LYS A 207 2.48 24.07 -9.78
CA LYS A 207 2.75 24.32 -11.19
C LYS A 207 3.59 23.20 -11.83
N ILE A 208 4.66 22.74 -11.18
CA ILE A 208 5.53 21.66 -11.68
C ILE A 208 4.72 20.38 -11.85
N VAL A 209 3.94 20.01 -10.83
CA VAL A 209 3.09 18.79 -10.87
C VAL A 209 2.06 18.87 -11.99
N LEU A 210 1.34 19.99 -12.10
CA LEU A 210 0.31 20.19 -13.15
C LEU A 210 0.93 20.20 -14.55
N ASP A 211 2.09 20.81 -14.74
CA ASP A 211 2.80 20.83 -16.01
C ASP A 211 3.25 19.41 -16.41
N ALA A 212 3.71 18.58 -15.45
CA ALA A 212 4.07 17.20 -15.70
C ALA A 212 2.84 16.34 -16.08
N ILE A 213 1.71 16.52 -15.37
CA ILE A 213 0.45 15.82 -15.68
C ILE A 213 -0.02 16.20 -17.10
N LYS A 214 0.01 17.49 -17.47
CA LYS A 214 -0.40 17.97 -18.81
C LYS A 214 0.47 17.43 -19.93
N LYS A 215 1.75 17.16 -19.68
CA LYS A 215 2.66 16.55 -20.67
C LYS A 215 2.31 15.10 -20.96
N GLY A 216 1.65 14.41 -20.01
CA GLY A 216 1.20 13.04 -20.19
C GLY A 216 2.35 12.06 -20.41
N TYR A 217 3.38 12.11 -19.55
CA TYR A 217 4.50 11.18 -19.64
C TYR A 217 4.03 9.73 -19.59
N GLU A 218 4.62 8.90 -20.45
CA GLU A 218 4.38 7.46 -20.43
C GLU A 218 5.07 6.84 -19.21
N VAL A 219 4.32 6.12 -18.39
CA VAL A 219 4.88 5.37 -17.27
C VAL A 219 5.43 4.04 -17.78
N LYS A 220 6.75 3.89 -17.74
CA LYS A 220 7.46 2.67 -18.15
C LYS A 220 7.90 1.86 -16.95
N THR A 221 7.82 0.56 -17.07
CA THR A 221 8.27 -0.36 -16.03
C THR A 221 9.32 -1.29 -16.58
N ILE A 222 10.43 -1.43 -15.85
CA ILE A 222 11.56 -2.29 -16.21
C ILE A 222 11.89 -3.16 -15.00
N GLU A 223 11.99 -4.48 -15.19
CA GLU A 223 12.58 -5.35 -14.18
C GLU A 223 14.10 -5.36 -14.34
N THR A 224 14.82 -5.03 -13.28
CA THR A 224 16.27 -4.93 -13.29
C THR A 224 16.87 -5.25 -11.91
N SER A 225 18.19 -5.41 -11.84
CA SER A 225 18.85 -5.56 -10.54
C SER A 225 18.82 -4.27 -9.74
N LEU A 226 18.82 -4.37 -8.41
CA LEU A 226 18.87 -3.21 -7.52
C LEU A 226 20.09 -2.31 -7.81
N GLU A 227 21.22 -2.91 -8.18
CA GLU A 227 22.44 -2.17 -8.54
C GLU A 227 22.24 -1.34 -9.82
N ASN A 228 21.63 -1.91 -10.85
CA ASN A 228 21.33 -1.21 -12.10
C ASN A 228 20.27 -0.11 -11.89
N ALA A 229 19.23 -0.38 -11.09
CA ALA A 229 18.23 0.63 -10.75
C ALA A 229 18.88 1.86 -10.10
N LYS A 230 19.82 1.67 -9.17
CA LYS A 230 20.57 2.77 -8.53
C LYS A 230 21.45 3.54 -9.55
N LYS A 231 22.10 2.85 -10.49
CA LYS A 231 22.88 3.48 -11.56
C LYS A 231 22.03 4.34 -12.50
N LEU A 232 20.77 3.97 -12.70
CA LEU A 232 19.78 4.73 -13.48
C LEU A 232 19.17 5.90 -12.69
N GLY A 233 19.61 6.13 -11.45
CA GLY A 233 19.12 7.24 -10.63
C GLY A 233 17.82 6.94 -9.89
N ALA A 234 17.41 5.67 -9.81
CA ALA A 234 16.20 5.30 -9.08
C ALA A 234 16.26 5.75 -7.61
N GLN A 235 15.17 6.34 -7.16
CA GLN A 235 14.98 6.68 -5.76
C GLN A 235 14.53 5.42 -5.02
N ALA A 236 15.40 4.90 -4.14
CA ALA A 236 15.04 3.82 -3.23
C ALA A 236 14.54 4.43 -1.92
N LEU A 237 13.36 4.04 -1.47
CA LEU A 237 12.80 4.48 -0.20
C LEU A 237 13.60 3.89 0.96
N PHE A 238 13.95 4.73 1.93
CA PHE A 238 14.63 4.29 3.14
C PHE A 238 13.70 3.38 3.96
N GLY A 239 14.20 2.19 4.35
CA GLY A 239 13.49 1.25 5.22
C GLY A 239 12.77 0.10 4.50
N GLU A 240 12.66 0.12 3.19
CA GLU A 240 12.15 -1.03 2.45
C GLU A 240 13.24 -2.05 2.12
N LYS A 241 12.91 -3.33 2.29
CA LYS A 241 13.80 -4.43 1.91
C LYS A 241 13.54 -4.81 0.45
N TYR A 242 14.42 -4.37 -0.42
CA TYR A 242 14.39 -4.76 -1.84
C TYR A 242 15.07 -6.12 -2.04
N GLY A 243 14.48 -6.95 -2.91
CA GLY A 243 15.14 -8.17 -3.39
C GLY A 243 16.25 -7.85 -4.42
N ASP A 244 16.91 -8.90 -4.91
CA ASP A 244 17.96 -8.77 -5.94
C ASP A 244 17.43 -8.22 -7.27
N VAL A 245 16.17 -8.51 -7.58
CA VAL A 245 15.43 -7.99 -8.74
C VAL A 245 14.37 -7.01 -8.24
N VAL A 246 14.34 -5.82 -8.83
CA VAL A 246 13.40 -4.74 -8.52
C VAL A 246 12.65 -4.30 -9.76
N ARG A 247 11.43 -3.84 -9.56
CA ARG A 247 10.62 -3.19 -10.58
C ARG A 247 10.89 -1.70 -10.55
N LEU A 248 11.65 -1.21 -11.53
CA LEU A 248 11.89 0.21 -11.73
C LEU A 248 10.72 0.82 -12.51
N VAL A 249 10.16 1.90 -12.00
CA VAL A 249 9.12 2.71 -12.67
C VAL A 249 9.75 4.03 -13.09
N ASP A 250 9.65 4.35 -14.37
CA ASP A 250 10.16 5.57 -14.99
C ASP A 250 8.98 6.38 -15.57
N MET A 251 9.02 7.70 -15.39
CA MET A 251 7.97 8.64 -15.82
C MET A 251 8.57 9.86 -16.50
#